data_b2ede97122a06085bf5a06672dfaa4b3
#
_entry.id   b2ede97122a06085bf5a06672dfaa4b3
#
_cell.length_a   1.000
_cell.length_b   1.000
_cell.length_c   1.000
_cell.angle_alpha   90.00
_cell.angle_beta   90.00
_cell.angle_gamma   90.00
#
_symmetry.space_group_name_H-M   'P 1'
#
loop_
_entity.id
_entity.type
_entity.pdbx_description
1 polymer ?
#
loop_
_entity_poly.entity_id
_entity_poly.type
_entity_poly.pdbx_seq_one_letter_code
_entity_poly.pdbx_strand_id
1 'polypeptide(L)'
;VTKIRQAVGGKFIIIYRLSMLDLVEKGSSWEEVVELGKEIEKAGATIINTGIGWHESRIPTIATSVPRAAFTWVTKKMKEEIKIPLITSNRINMPETAEKVLAEGHADMVSMARPFLADPEWVNKAKAEKENEINTCIACNQACLDHAFQKKVASCLV
;
A
#
# COMPACT_ATOMS: atom_id res chain seq x y z
N VAL A 1 3.01 8.16 17.67
CA VAL A 1 2.04 7.08 17.92
C VAL A 1 1.64 7.07 19.39
N THR A 2 2.56 6.97 20.36
CA THR A 2 2.29 6.85 21.79
C THR A 2 1.32 7.93 22.33
N LYS A 3 1.58 9.21 22.04
CA LYS A 3 0.69 10.31 22.48
C LYS A 3 -0.73 10.18 21.91
N ILE A 4 -0.87 9.76 20.64
CA ILE A 4 -2.18 9.52 20.04
C ILE A 4 -2.87 8.36 20.75
N ARG A 5 -2.17 7.24 20.96
CA ARG A 5 -2.70 6.06 21.65
C ARG A 5 -3.20 6.40 23.06
N GLN A 6 -2.45 7.20 23.79
CA GLN A 6 -2.85 7.67 25.14
C GLN A 6 -4.13 8.53 25.09
N ALA A 7 -4.27 9.38 24.06
CA ALA A 7 -5.43 10.27 23.94
C ALA A 7 -6.70 9.52 23.48
N VAL A 8 -6.58 8.54 22.58
CA VAL A 8 -7.75 7.89 21.96
C VAL A 8 -8.10 6.53 22.57
N GLY A 9 -7.27 6.00 23.46
CA GLY A 9 -7.50 4.71 24.12
C GLY A 9 -7.21 3.49 23.25
N GLY A 10 -7.30 2.30 23.84
CA GLY A 10 -6.89 1.03 23.21
C GLY A 10 -7.77 0.53 22.06
N LYS A 11 -9.04 0.97 22.01
CA LYS A 11 -10.01 0.50 21.01
C LYS A 11 -9.94 1.25 19.67
N PHE A 12 -9.27 2.40 19.62
CA PHE A 12 -9.16 3.19 18.39
C PHE A 12 -8.13 2.58 17.43
N ILE A 13 -8.47 2.45 16.16
CA ILE A 13 -7.56 1.91 15.14
C ILE A 13 -6.57 3.00 14.73
N ILE A 14 -5.27 2.72 14.91
CA ILE A 14 -4.17 3.58 14.45
C ILE A 14 -3.43 2.83 13.36
N ILE A 15 -3.53 3.30 12.11
CA ILE A 15 -2.79 2.77 10.98
C ILE A 15 -1.58 3.67 10.75
N TYR A 16 -0.38 3.09 10.85
CA TYR A 16 0.86 3.78 10.55
C TYR A 16 1.33 3.42 9.12
N ARG A 17 1.65 4.41 8.29
CA ARG A 17 2.26 4.15 6.98
C ARG A 17 3.78 4.23 7.12
N LEU A 18 4.43 3.08 6.99
CA LEU A 18 5.87 2.92 7.10
C LEU A 18 6.49 2.78 5.71
N SER A 19 7.48 3.62 5.37
CA SER A 19 8.34 3.36 4.22
C SER A 19 9.22 2.16 4.55
N MET A 20 9.02 1.06 3.82
CA MET A 20 9.76 -0.19 4.07
C MET A 20 10.88 -0.40 3.05
N LEU A 21 10.89 0.37 1.97
CA LEU A 21 11.90 0.28 0.91
C LEU A 21 11.98 1.62 0.19
N ASP A 22 13.06 2.37 0.43
CA ASP A 22 13.18 3.75 -0.06
C ASP A 22 13.58 3.82 -1.54
N LEU A 23 14.40 2.89 -2.02
CA LEU A 23 14.90 2.81 -3.39
C LEU A 23 15.73 4.03 -3.82
N VAL A 24 16.43 4.64 -2.87
CA VAL A 24 17.35 5.76 -3.07
C VAL A 24 18.69 5.47 -2.42
N GLU A 25 19.77 6.11 -2.93
CA GLU A 25 21.08 6.04 -2.28
C GLU A 25 20.99 6.59 -0.85
N LYS A 26 21.64 5.92 0.08
CA LYS A 26 21.65 6.27 1.51
C LYS A 26 20.23 6.35 2.13
N GLY A 27 19.27 5.64 1.54
CA GLY A 27 17.99 5.39 2.18
C GLY A 27 18.15 4.48 3.41
N SER A 28 17.05 4.26 4.13
CA SER A 28 17.03 3.41 5.33
C SER A 28 17.46 1.98 5.00
N SER A 29 18.30 1.39 5.84
CA SER A 29 18.62 -0.04 5.75
C SER A 29 17.42 -0.90 6.17
N TRP A 30 17.45 -2.18 5.84
CA TRP A 30 16.39 -3.10 6.27
C TRP A 30 16.33 -3.21 7.80
N GLU A 31 17.49 -3.24 8.46
CA GLU A 31 17.61 -3.34 9.92
C GLU A 31 17.00 -2.11 10.60
N GLU A 32 17.25 -0.91 10.09
CA GLU A 32 16.65 0.34 10.59
C GLU A 32 15.13 0.34 10.40
N VAL A 33 14.64 -0.14 9.26
CA VAL A 33 13.19 -0.25 8.99
C VAL A 33 12.53 -1.25 9.93
N VAL A 34 13.18 -2.38 10.21
CA VAL A 34 12.69 -3.39 11.17
C VAL A 34 12.65 -2.81 12.58
N GLU A 35 13.71 -2.15 13.03
CA GLU A 35 13.75 -1.49 14.34
C GLU A 35 12.63 -0.47 14.47
N LEU A 36 12.45 0.40 13.47
CA LEU A 36 11.37 1.37 13.45
C LEU A 36 9.99 0.69 13.47
N GLY A 37 9.80 -0.39 12.72
CA GLY A 37 8.56 -1.18 12.73
C GLY A 37 8.21 -1.72 14.12
N LYS A 38 9.19 -2.28 14.82
CA LYS A 38 9.05 -2.78 16.20
C LYS A 38 8.73 -1.65 17.19
N GLU A 39 9.36 -0.49 17.06
CA GLU A 39 9.07 0.67 17.91
C GLU A 39 7.68 1.28 17.62
N ILE A 40 7.21 1.24 16.38
CA ILE A 40 5.85 1.65 16.01
C ILE A 40 4.81 0.71 16.64
N GLU A 41 5.02 -0.61 16.56
CA GLU A 41 4.19 -1.63 17.21
C GLU A 41 4.14 -1.38 18.72
N LYS A 42 5.28 -1.27 19.38
CA LYS A 42 5.41 -1.00 20.80
C LYS A 42 4.76 0.32 21.21
N ALA A 43 4.80 1.33 20.36
CA ALA A 43 4.14 2.62 20.59
C ALA A 43 2.60 2.54 20.50
N GLY A 44 2.04 1.39 20.11
CA GLY A 44 0.61 1.10 20.10
C GLY A 44 -0.08 1.37 18.76
N ALA A 45 0.62 1.31 17.63
CA ALA A 45 -0.04 1.20 16.34
C ALA A 45 -0.85 -0.10 16.28
N THR A 46 -1.99 -0.06 15.59
CA THR A 46 -2.86 -1.23 15.43
C THR A 46 -2.51 -2.01 14.16
N ILE A 47 -2.11 -1.29 13.12
CA ILE A 47 -1.83 -1.81 11.79
C ILE A 47 -0.68 -1.00 11.19
N ILE A 48 0.19 -1.64 10.41
CA ILE A 48 1.16 -0.93 9.56
C ILE A 48 0.79 -1.12 8.09
N ASN A 49 0.73 0.00 7.35
CA ASN A 49 0.54 0.02 5.91
C ASN A 49 1.91 0.24 5.22
N THR A 50 2.27 -0.65 4.33
CA THR A 50 3.55 -0.62 3.62
C THR A 50 3.62 0.55 2.64
N GLY A 51 4.67 1.35 2.74
CA GLY A 51 5.11 2.32 1.73
C GLY A 51 6.32 1.79 0.96
N ILE A 52 6.36 2.01 -0.34
CA ILE A 52 7.44 1.60 -1.22
C ILE A 52 7.90 2.77 -2.06
N GLY A 53 9.20 3.06 -2.01
CA GLY A 53 9.86 4.08 -2.79
C GLY A 53 9.54 5.51 -2.33
N TRP A 54 10.48 6.39 -2.58
CA TRP A 54 10.30 7.83 -2.45
C TRP A 54 10.00 8.44 -3.82
N HIS A 55 9.43 9.63 -3.84
CA HIS A 55 9.17 10.35 -5.09
C HIS A 55 10.45 10.78 -5.81
N GLU A 56 11.59 10.89 -5.11
CA GLU A 56 12.91 11.10 -5.67
C GLU A 56 13.54 9.82 -6.26
N SER A 57 13.00 8.66 -5.94
CA SER A 57 13.51 7.41 -6.50
C SER A 57 13.33 7.36 -8.01
N ARG A 58 14.42 7.03 -8.72
CA ARG A 58 14.38 6.78 -10.16
C ARG A 58 13.86 5.39 -10.52
N ILE A 59 13.70 4.51 -9.53
CA ILE A 59 13.16 3.18 -9.70
C ILE A 59 11.63 3.26 -9.67
N PRO A 60 10.93 2.93 -10.77
CA PRO A 60 9.47 3.03 -10.79
C PRO A 60 8.85 1.98 -9.87
N THR A 61 7.83 2.39 -9.10
CA THR A 61 7.10 1.50 -8.18
C THR A 61 5.61 1.39 -8.49
N ILE A 62 5.09 2.33 -9.30
CA ILE A 62 3.66 2.48 -9.54
C ILE A 62 3.28 2.64 -11.02
N ALA A 63 4.25 2.65 -11.92
CA ALA A 63 4.03 2.79 -13.36
C ALA A 63 3.57 1.47 -14.02
N THR A 64 3.05 1.57 -15.24
CA THR A 64 2.58 0.42 -16.04
C THR A 64 3.67 -0.64 -16.24
N SER A 65 4.93 -0.21 -16.39
CA SER A 65 6.09 -1.10 -16.55
C SER A 65 6.40 -1.96 -15.31
N VAL A 66 5.86 -1.60 -14.15
CA VAL A 66 6.04 -2.37 -12.91
C VAL A 66 5.06 -3.53 -12.89
N PRO A 67 5.51 -4.77 -12.69
CA PRO A 67 4.62 -5.93 -12.57
C PRO A 67 3.59 -5.77 -11.45
N ARG A 68 2.45 -6.44 -11.60
CA ARG A 68 1.43 -6.48 -10.54
C ARG A 68 2.02 -7.12 -9.28
N ALA A 69 1.70 -6.53 -8.12
CA ALA A 69 2.14 -6.99 -6.79
C ALA A 69 3.68 -7.12 -6.63
N ALA A 70 4.47 -6.42 -7.45
CA ALA A 70 5.93 -6.55 -7.49
C ALA A 70 6.65 -6.34 -6.15
N PHE A 71 6.05 -5.61 -5.22
CA PHE A 71 6.67 -5.24 -3.94
C PHE A 71 6.05 -5.91 -2.71
N THR A 72 5.10 -6.82 -2.86
CA THR A 72 4.43 -7.47 -1.73
C THR A 72 5.35 -8.35 -0.88
N TRP A 73 6.46 -8.81 -1.46
CA TRP A 73 7.51 -9.54 -0.75
C TRP A 73 8.12 -8.74 0.41
N VAL A 74 8.16 -7.41 0.30
CA VAL A 74 8.67 -6.53 1.37
C VAL A 74 7.77 -6.64 2.60
N THR A 75 6.45 -6.60 2.39
CA THR A 75 5.48 -6.78 3.48
C THR A 75 5.58 -8.20 4.08
N LYS A 76 5.72 -9.22 3.23
CA LYS A 76 5.92 -10.61 3.70
C LYS A 76 7.15 -10.72 4.61
N LYS A 77 8.28 -10.14 4.19
CA LYS A 77 9.50 -10.12 5.00
C LYS A 77 9.30 -9.41 6.34
N MET A 78 8.53 -8.29 6.37
CA MET A 78 8.22 -7.59 7.61
C MET A 78 7.28 -8.38 8.53
N LYS A 79 6.41 -9.24 8.00
CA LYS A 79 5.55 -10.13 8.82
C LYS A 79 6.33 -11.11 9.68
N GLU A 80 7.57 -11.40 9.33
CA GLU A 80 8.45 -12.27 10.15
C GLU A 80 9.00 -11.52 11.37
N GLU A 81 8.96 -10.18 11.36
CA GLU A 81 9.60 -9.31 12.34
C GLU A 81 8.64 -8.68 13.36
N ILE A 82 7.39 -8.42 12.96
CA ILE A 82 6.37 -7.77 13.80
C ILE A 82 5.09 -8.58 13.85
N LYS A 83 4.24 -8.35 14.86
CA LYS A 83 3.06 -9.17 15.16
C LYS A 83 1.74 -8.51 14.80
N ILE A 84 1.69 -7.19 14.68
CA ILE A 84 0.47 -6.49 14.28
C ILE A 84 0.18 -6.69 12.79
N PRO A 85 -1.09 -6.64 12.36
CA PRO A 85 -1.46 -6.83 10.96
C PRO A 85 -0.77 -5.85 10.02
N LEU A 86 -0.41 -6.33 8.83
CA LEU A 86 0.24 -5.57 7.78
C LEU A 86 -0.65 -5.42 6.55
N ILE A 87 -0.67 -4.21 6.00
CA ILE A 87 -1.30 -3.90 4.73
C ILE A 87 -0.21 -3.75 3.67
N THR A 88 -0.35 -4.43 2.53
CA THR A 88 0.51 -4.20 1.36
C THR A 88 -0.16 -3.35 0.31
N SER A 89 0.62 -2.77 -0.59
CA SER A 89 0.15 -1.91 -1.66
C SER A 89 1.06 -2.01 -2.90
N ASN A 90 0.86 -1.14 -3.86
CA ASN A 90 1.58 -0.99 -5.12
C ASN A 90 1.24 -2.07 -6.18
N ARG A 91 0.69 -1.61 -7.28
CA ARG A 91 0.37 -2.44 -8.45
C ARG A 91 -0.58 -3.61 -8.17
N ILE A 92 -1.45 -3.47 -7.18
CA ILE A 92 -2.59 -4.36 -6.97
C ILE A 92 -3.80 -3.65 -7.56
N ASN A 93 -4.40 -4.18 -8.62
CA ASN A 93 -5.45 -3.52 -9.38
C ASN A 93 -6.60 -4.46 -9.82
N MET A 94 -6.49 -5.75 -9.54
CA MET A 94 -7.52 -6.76 -9.83
C MET A 94 -7.77 -7.66 -8.62
N PRO A 95 -9.00 -8.19 -8.45
CA PRO A 95 -9.35 -9.07 -7.35
C PRO A 95 -8.45 -10.31 -7.26
N GLU A 96 -8.20 -11.00 -8.37
CA GLU A 96 -7.33 -12.18 -8.40
C GLU A 96 -5.91 -11.89 -7.88
N THR A 97 -5.38 -10.68 -8.18
CA THR A 97 -4.06 -10.26 -7.68
C THR A 97 -4.08 -10.04 -6.17
N ALA A 98 -5.15 -9.42 -5.66
CA ALA A 98 -5.34 -9.18 -4.24
C ALA A 98 -5.48 -10.52 -3.47
N GLU A 99 -6.36 -11.40 -3.94
CA GLU A 99 -6.59 -12.71 -3.34
C GLU A 99 -5.32 -13.57 -3.33
N LYS A 100 -4.57 -13.59 -4.43
CA LYS A 100 -3.29 -14.30 -4.50
C LYS A 100 -2.30 -13.82 -3.46
N VAL A 101 -2.15 -12.51 -3.31
CA VAL A 101 -1.25 -11.89 -2.31
C VAL A 101 -1.62 -12.30 -0.89
N LEU A 102 -2.92 -12.36 -0.56
CA LEU A 102 -3.41 -12.78 0.75
C LEU A 102 -3.23 -14.30 0.95
N ALA A 103 -3.58 -15.10 -0.05
CA ALA A 103 -3.45 -16.57 0.00
C ALA A 103 -1.98 -17.02 0.16
N GLU A 104 -1.03 -16.31 -0.45
CA GLU A 104 0.41 -16.56 -0.33
C GLU A 104 1.01 -16.02 1.00
N GLY A 105 0.18 -15.42 1.84
CA GLY A 105 0.57 -14.89 3.14
C GLY A 105 1.51 -13.68 3.10
N HIS A 106 1.48 -12.91 1.98
CA HIS A 106 2.34 -11.74 1.84
C HIS A 106 1.89 -10.59 2.74
N ALA A 107 0.61 -10.49 3.04
CA ALA A 107 0.02 -9.46 3.91
C ALA A 107 -1.28 -9.97 4.53
N ASP A 108 -1.82 -9.25 5.51
CA ASP A 108 -3.12 -9.52 6.12
C ASP A 108 -4.25 -8.77 5.39
N MET A 109 -3.90 -7.68 4.72
CA MET A 109 -4.81 -6.84 3.95
C MET A 109 -4.08 -6.23 2.75
N VAL A 110 -4.86 -5.78 1.76
CA VAL A 110 -4.35 -4.99 0.62
C VAL A 110 -4.94 -3.59 0.65
N SER A 111 -4.18 -2.61 0.18
CA SER A 111 -4.66 -1.24 -0.02
C SER A 111 -4.39 -0.75 -1.43
N MET A 112 -5.34 0.01 -1.96
CA MET A 112 -5.31 0.56 -3.30
C MET A 112 -5.81 2.01 -3.26
N ALA A 113 -5.29 2.87 -4.13
CA ALA A 113 -5.82 4.23 -4.32
C ALA A 113 -6.36 4.40 -5.75
N ARG A 114 -5.47 4.31 -6.74
CA ARG A 114 -5.84 4.51 -8.15
C ARG A 114 -6.86 3.50 -8.71
N PRO A 115 -6.88 2.22 -8.30
CA PRO A 115 -7.97 1.32 -8.69
C PRO A 115 -9.35 1.80 -8.26
N PHE A 116 -9.50 2.38 -7.07
CA PHE A 116 -10.77 2.97 -6.61
C PHE A 116 -11.10 4.31 -7.30
N LEU A 117 -10.11 5.01 -7.81
CA LEU A 117 -10.33 6.19 -8.62
C LEU A 117 -10.81 5.81 -10.04
N ALA A 118 -10.30 4.69 -10.59
CA ALA A 118 -10.74 4.15 -11.88
C ALA A 118 -12.14 3.52 -11.77
N ASP A 119 -12.42 2.85 -10.67
CA ASP A 119 -13.70 2.20 -10.40
C ASP A 119 -14.09 2.28 -8.92
N PRO A 120 -14.95 3.22 -8.52
CA PRO A 120 -15.43 3.32 -7.13
C PRO A 120 -16.17 2.06 -6.66
N GLU A 121 -16.81 1.31 -7.58
CA GLU A 121 -17.56 0.08 -7.30
C GLU A 121 -16.68 -1.18 -7.30
N TRP A 122 -15.38 -1.03 -7.36
CA TRP A 122 -14.43 -2.13 -7.47
C TRP A 122 -14.70 -3.27 -6.47
N VAL A 123 -14.87 -2.94 -5.18
CA VAL A 123 -15.12 -3.94 -4.13
C VAL A 123 -16.49 -4.59 -4.30
N ASN A 124 -17.52 -3.83 -4.65
CA ASN A 124 -18.87 -4.35 -4.86
C ASN A 124 -18.91 -5.30 -6.07
N LYS A 125 -18.20 -4.95 -7.15
CA LYS A 125 -18.05 -5.80 -8.33
C LYS A 125 -17.29 -7.08 -8.01
N ALA A 126 -16.15 -6.97 -7.32
CA ALA A 126 -15.39 -8.14 -6.86
C ALA A 126 -16.24 -9.08 -5.99
N LYS A 127 -16.98 -8.54 -5.01
CA LYS A 127 -17.88 -9.31 -4.15
C LYS A 127 -19.01 -10.00 -4.93
N ALA A 128 -19.45 -9.43 -6.04
CA ALA A 128 -20.51 -9.96 -6.89
C ALA A 128 -19.99 -10.89 -8.00
N GLU A 129 -18.69 -11.26 -7.98
CA GLU A 129 -18.03 -12.08 -9.02
C GLU A 129 -18.14 -11.47 -10.43
N LYS A 130 -18.05 -10.12 -10.50
CA LYS A 130 -18.14 -9.31 -11.72
C LYS A 130 -16.83 -8.60 -12.05
N GLU A 131 -15.72 -9.29 -11.93
CA GLU A 131 -14.37 -8.73 -12.16
C GLU A 131 -14.20 -8.20 -13.58
N ASN A 132 -14.90 -8.79 -14.55
CA ASN A 132 -14.91 -8.36 -15.95
C ASN A 132 -15.60 -7.00 -16.19
N GLU A 133 -16.40 -6.53 -15.22
CA GLU A 133 -17.03 -5.20 -15.25
C GLU A 133 -16.17 -4.12 -14.57
N ILE A 134 -15.02 -4.46 -13.97
CA ILE A 134 -14.15 -3.52 -13.29
C ILE A 134 -13.37 -2.67 -14.30
N ASN A 135 -13.50 -1.34 -14.20
CA ASN A 135 -12.60 -0.41 -14.89
C ASN A 135 -11.20 -0.49 -14.30
N THR A 136 -10.34 -1.26 -14.93
CA THR A 136 -9.02 -1.60 -14.37
C THR A 136 -8.04 -0.45 -14.51
N CYS A 137 -7.51 0.04 -13.40
CA CYS A 137 -6.41 1.01 -13.42
C CYS A 137 -5.19 0.47 -14.16
N ILE A 138 -4.82 1.10 -15.27
CA ILE A 138 -3.68 0.73 -16.13
C ILE A 138 -2.35 1.31 -15.65
N ALA A 139 -2.34 2.05 -14.55
CA ALA A 139 -1.17 2.70 -13.97
C ALA A 139 -0.45 3.71 -14.91
N CYS A 140 -1.19 4.38 -15.77
CA CYS A 140 -0.67 5.41 -16.69
C CYS A 140 -0.22 6.69 -15.97
N ASN A 141 -0.75 6.96 -14.77
CA ASN A 141 -0.48 8.14 -13.93
C ASN A 141 -0.90 9.50 -14.49
N GLN A 142 -1.52 9.57 -15.67
CA GLN A 142 -1.77 10.81 -16.43
C GLN A 142 -2.79 11.75 -15.74
N ALA A 143 -4.05 11.33 -15.62
CA ALA A 143 -5.09 12.19 -15.05
C ALA A 143 -5.19 12.12 -13.51
N CYS A 144 -4.43 11.26 -12.86
CA CYS A 144 -4.36 11.16 -11.39
C CYS A 144 -3.09 11.83 -10.86
N LEU A 145 -1.92 11.21 -11.02
CA LEU A 145 -0.68 11.69 -10.43
C LEU A 145 -0.20 12.99 -11.07
N ASP A 146 -0.19 13.07 -12.41
CA ASP A 146 0.25 14.28 -13.11
C ASP A 146 -0.69 15.47 -12.83
N HIS A 147 -2.01 15.23 -12.74
CA HIS A 147 -2.96 16.25 -12.32
C HIS A 147 -2.70 16.74 -10.89
N ALA A 148 -2.41 15.82 -9.96
CA ALA A 148 -2.10 16.18 -8.57
C ALA A 148 -0.87 17.10 -8.48
N PHE A 149 0.20 16.78 -9.21
CA PHE A 149 1.40 17.63 -9.28
C PHE A 149 1.14 18.99 -9.94
N GLN A 150 0.16 19.07 -10.86
CA GLN A 150 -0.27 20.32 -11.49
C GLN A 150 -1.34 21.07 -10.66
N LYS A 151 -1.66 20.60 -9.44
CA LYS A 151 -2.74 21.14 -8.58
C LYS A 151 -4.11 21.11 -9.26
N LYS A 152 -4.34 20.19 -10.18
CA LYS A 152 -5.63 19.91 -10.79
C LYS A 152 -6.37 18.81 -10.03
N VAL A 153 -7.68 18.72 -10.24
CA VAL A 153 -8.48 17.63 -9.69
C VAL A 153 -8.01 16.31 -10.28
N ALA A 154 -7.68 15.33 -9.40
CA ALA A 154 -7.32 14.00 -9.82
C ALA A 154 -8.54 13.25 -10.37
N SER A 155 -8.37 12.57 -11.48
CA SER A 155 -9.39 11.76 -12.15
C SER A 155 -8.75 10.54 -12.79
N CYS A 156 -9.51 9.71 -13.49
CA CYS A 156 -9.00 8.59 -14.25
C CYS A 156 -9.33 8.75 -15.74
N LEU A 157 -8.50 8.18 -16.62
CA LEU A 157 -8.74 8.13 -18.07
C LEU A 157 -9.47 6.86 -18.50
N VAL A 158 -9.59 5.88 -17.61
CA VAL A 158 -10.28 4.60 -17.86
C VAL A 158 -11.74 4.72 -17.50
#